data_a5e66763ae3f93e04bf5a4bb23b5824c
#
_entry.id   a5e66763ae3f93e04bf5a4bb23b5824c
#
_cell.length_a   1.000
_cell.length_b   1.000
_cell.length_c   1.000
_cell.angle_alpha   90.00
_cell.angle_beta   90.00
_cell.angle_gamma   90.00
#
_symmetry.space_group_name_H-M   'P 1'
#
loop_
_entity.id
_entity.type
_entity.pdbx_description
1 polymer ?
#
loop_
_entity_poly.entity_id
_entity_poly.type
_entity_poly.pdbx_seq_one_letter_code
_entity_poly.pdbx_strand_id
1 'polypeptide(L)'
;MTEKTSVVTADRFKQGFTYGDYIAQINVNQDRFAQSDGTAKDVVTDEDAAFFKKAAEKGCKVLVLGEDWCPDVYRGMPLIARVAEVSGMEMRVFPRDAHLDIADEFLNRGEFRSIPTAVFFNADQEYLGHWIERPALAHKETAEINQAIEREMAGQDEQVVREARRERVNARFPDWQKDTVRELRELLGEKLGI
;
A
#
# COMPACT_ATOMS: atom_id res chain seq x y z
N MET A 1 13.11 1.44 -30.07
CA MET A 1 12.25 0.79 -29.07
C MET A 1 11.07 1.74 -28.90
N THR A 2 9.85 1.34 -29.27
CA THR A 2 8.65 2.13 -29.02
C THR A 2 8.46 2.19 -27.51
N GLU A 3 8.52 3.40 -26.92
CA GLU A 3 8.10 3.61 -25.54
C GLU A 3 6.67 3.07 -25.39
N LYS A 4 6.50 2.11 -24.48
CA LYS A 4 5.18 1.58 -24.18
C LYS A 4 4.41 2.68 -23.47
N THR A 5 3.44 3.30 -24.15
CA THR A 5 2.59 4.31 -23.54
C THR A 5 1.77 3.66 -22.43
N SER A 6 1.82 4.23 -21.22
CA SER A 6 1.03 3.74 -20.08
C SER A 6 -0.46 3.81 -20.36
N VAL A 7 -1.22 2.81 -19.90
CA VAL A 7 -2.70 2.85 -19.92
C VAL A 7 -3.26 3.83 -18.89
N VAL A 8 -2.44 4.28 -17.93
CA VAL A 8 -2.82 5.24 -16.88
C VAL A 8 -2.62 6.67 -17.37
N THR A 9 -3.47 7.11 -18.28
CA THR A 9 -3.55 8.52 -18.70
C THR A 9 -4.14 9.39 -17.56
N ALA A 10 -4.02 10.73 -17.68
CA ALA A 10 -4.62 11.65 -16.71
C ALA A 10 -6.15 11.46 -16.60
N ASP A 11 -6.82 11.19 -17.71
CA ASP A 11 -8.27 10.92 -17.71
C ASP A 11 -8.60 9.56 -17.10
N ARG A 12 -7.78 8.54 -17.37
CA ARG A 12 -7.94 7.23 -16.74
C ARG A 12 -7.73 7.31 -15.23
N PHE A 13 -6.71 8.03 -14.76
CA PHE A 13 -6.44 8.25 -13.34
C PHE A 13 -7.67 8.80 -12.60
N LYS A 14 -8.36 9.80 -13.17
CA LYS A 14 -9.56 10.42 -12.59
C LYS A 14 -10.76 9.46 -12.48
N GLN A 15 -10.78 8.34 -13.23
CA GLN A 15 -11.85 7.34 -13.18
C GLN A 15 -11.78 6.45 -11.93
N GLY A 16 -10.64 6.41 -11.24
CA GLY A 16 -10.49 5.68 -9.98
C GLY A 16 -11.37 6.27 -8.88
N PHE A 17 -11.75 5.44 -7.94
CA PHE A 17 -12.48 5.86 -6.76
C PHE A 17 -11.64 6.79 -5.89
N THR A 18 -12.26 7.75 -5.21
CA THR A 18 -11.63 8.31 -4.01
C THR A 18 -11.52 7.20 -2.95
N TYR A 19 -10.64 7.36 -1.95
CA TYR A 19 -10.54 6.37 -0.88
C TYR A 19 -11.87 6.21 -0.14
N GLY A 20 -12.59 7.31 0.13
CA GLY A 20 -13.90 7.27 0.76
C GLY A 20 -14.95 6.50 -0.06
N ASP A 21 -15.01 6.74 -1.38
CA ASP A 21 -15.94 6.02 -2.27
C ASP A 21 -15.59 4.53 -2.36
N TYR A 22 -14.28 4.19 -2.35
CA TYR A 22 -13.84 2.80 -2.31
C TYR A 22 -14.30 2.10 -1.03
N ILE A 23 -14.08 2.72 0.15
CA ILE A 23 -14.52 2.17 1.43
C ILE A 23 -16.05 2.04 1.50
N ALA A 24 -16.81 2.97 0.92
CA ALA A 24 -18.26 2.91 0.91
C ALA A 24 -18.84 1.73 0.13
N GLN A 25 -18.10 1.19 -0.85
CA GLN A 25 -18.58 0.09 -1.71
C GLN A 25 -18.03 -1.30 -1.34
N ILE A 26 -16.99 -1.40 -0.48
CA ILE A 26 -16.42 -2.71 -0.13
C ILE A 26 -17.43 -3.56 0.64
N ASN A 27 -17.36 -4.87 0.45
CA ASN A 27 -18.32 -5.81 1.03
C ASN A 27 -17.74 -6.63 2.17
N VAL A 28 -16.41 -6.73 2.27
CA VAL A 28 -15.73 -7.52 3.30
C VAL A 28 -14.64 -6.70 4.00
N ASN A 29 -14.26 -7.12 5.21
CA ASN A 29 -13.15 -6.53 5.98
C ASN A 29 -13.28 -5.04 6.32
N GLN A 30 -14.48 -4.45 6.31
CA GLN A 30 -14.71 -3.05 6.68
C GLN A 30 -14.14 -2.71 8.06
N ASP A 31 -14.30 -3.62 9.04
CA ASP A 31 -13.72 -3.50 10.38
C ASP A 31 -12.19 -3.48 10.38
N ARG A 32 -11.57 -4.25 9.48
CA ARG A 32 -10.11 -4.29 9.31
C ARG A 32 -9.56 -3.00 8.70
N PHE A 33 -10.24 -2.46 7.70
CA PHE A 33 -9.91 -1.15 7.15
C PHE A 33 -10.01 -0.06 8.23
N ALA A 34 -11.11 -0.01 8.97
CA ALA A 34 -11.31 0.97 10.04
C ALA A 34 -10.25 0.86 11.16
N GLN A 35 -9.86 -0.37 11.54
CA GLN A 35 -8.78 -0.58 12.49
C GLN A 35 -7.44 -0.04 11.97
N SER A 36 -7.13 -0.30 10.71
CA SER A 36 -5.88 0.16 10.08
C SER A 36 -5.87 1.68 9.85
N ASP A 37 -7.00 2.30 9.55
CA ASP A 37 -7.16 3.76 9.50
C ASP A 37 -6.82 4.40 10.86
N GLY A 38 -7.28 3.78 11.96
CA GLY A 38 -6.93 4.20 13.32
C GLY A 38 -5.42 4.17 13.56
N THR A 39 -4.79 3.03 13.27
CA THR A 39 -3.33 2.86 13.43
C THR A 39 -2.53 3.82 12.55
N ALA A 40 -2.96 4.05 11.31
CA ALA A 40 -2.28 4.96 10.38
C ALA A 40 -2.22 6.41 10.91
N LYS A 41 -3.24 6.86 11.66
CA LYS A 41 -3.24 8.18 12.30
C LYS A 41 -2.15 8.34 13.35
N ASP A 42 -1.83 7.27 14.06
CA ASP A 42 -0.80 7.27 15.11
C ASP A 42 0.62 7.14 14.55
N VAL A 43 0.75 6.59 13.34
CA VAL A 43 2.04 6.31 12.70
C VAL A 43 2.56 7.48 11.88
N VAL A 44 1.69 8.17 11.13
CA VAL A 44 2.12 9.29 10.28
C VAL A 44 2.34 10.53 11.14
N THR A 45 3.58 10.94 11.29
CA THR A 45 3.99 12.08 12.11
C THR A 45 3.79 13.42 11.37
N ASP A 46 3.88 14.53 12.10
CA ASP A 46 3.86 15.89 11.50
C ASP A 46 5.05 16.10 10.55
N GLU A 47 6.21 15.50 10.84
CA GLU A 47 7.37 15.55 9.96
C GLU A 47 7.10 14.80 8.65
N ASP A 48 6.47 13.62 8.72
CA ASP A 48 6.05 12.87 7.53
C ASP A 48 5.04 13.65 6.71
N ALA A 49 4.03 14.23 7.38
CA ALA A 49 3.03 15.08 6.73
C ALA A 49 3.68 16.27 6.00
N ALA A 50 4.65 16.93 6.62
CA ALA A 50 5.39 18.03 6.00
C ALA A 50 6.22 17.58 4.79
N PHE A 51 6.83 16.39 4.86
CA PHE A 51 7.57 15.81 3.73
C PHE A 51 6.63 15.51 2.56
N PHE A 52 5.54 14.76 2.79
CA PHE A 52 4.61 14.39 1.73
C PHE A 52 3.85 15.61 1.16
N LYS A 53 3.65 16.66 1.96
CA LYS A 53 3.11 17.93 1.48
C LYS A 53 4.02 18.56 0.41
N LYS A 54 5.34 18.55 0.60
CA LYS A 54 6.28 19.01 -0.44
C LYS A 54 6.17 18.18 -1.71
N ALA A 55 5.96 16.85 -1.60
CA ALA A 55 5.71 16.01 -2.76
C ALA A 55 4.41 16.39 -3.48
N ALA A 56 3.31 16.60 -2.72
CA ALA A 56 2.04 17.05 -3.27
C ALA A 56 2.13 18.43 -3.95
N GLU A 57 2.87 19.38 -3.36
CA GLU A 57 3.13 20.70 -3.94
C GLU A 57 3.90 20.64 -5.27
N LYS A 58 4.68 19.58 -5.49
CA LYS A 58 5.31 19.27 -6.79
C LYS A 58 4.38 18.53 -7.77
N GLY A 59 3.09 18.40 -7.42
CA GLY A 59 2.08 17.73 -8.24
C GLY A 59 2.11 16.20 -8.16
N CYS A 60 2.78 15.63 -7.16
CA CYS A 60 2.76 14.19 -6.94
C CYS A 60 1.34 13.72 -6.62
N LYS A 61 0.93 12.62 -7.23
CA LYS A 61 -0.35 11.94 -7.02
C LYS A 61 -0.16 10.44 -7.02
N VAL A 62 -1.07 9.69 -6.40
CA VAL A 62 -0.95 8.25 -6.22
C VAL A 62 -2.18 7.50 -6.71
N LEU A 63 -1.95 6.43 -7.47
CA LEU A 63 -2.94 5.42 -7.82
C LEU A 63 -2.67 4.19 -6.94
N VAL A 64 -3.70 3.61 -6.34
CA VAL A 64 -3.57 2.38 -5.57
C VAL A 64 -4.44 1.28 -6.17
N LEU A 65 -3.81 0.17 -6.53
CA LEU A 65 -4.50 -1.07 -6.86
C LEU A 65 -4.74 -1.90 -5.60
N GLY A 66 -5.96 -2.38 -5.41
CA GLY A 66 -6.26 -3.21 -4.24
C GLY A 66 -7.61 -3.91 -4.32
N GLU A 67 -7.79 -4.89 -3.43
CA GLU A 67 -9.03 -5.63 -3.24
C GLU A 67 -9.36 -5.74 -1.76
N ASP A 68 -10.64 -5.64 -1.40
CA ASP A 68 -11.09 -5.63 -0.02
C ASP A 68 -10.88 -6.95 0.73
N TRP A 69 -10.75 -8.07 0.00
CA TRP A 69 -10.48 -9.39 0.55
C TRP A 69 -9.00 -9.61 0.92
N CYS A 70 -8.07 -8.78 0.42
CA CYS A 70 -6.63 -8.99 0.61
C CYS A 70 -6.13 -8.42 1.95
N PRO A 71 -5.48 -9.24 2.81
CA PRO A 71 -4.92 -8.78 4.08
C PRO A 71 -3.91 -7.65 3.96
N ASP A 72 -3.06 -7.67 2.95
CA ASP A 72 -2.06 -6.63 2.76
C ASP A 72 -2.70 -5.31 2.30
N VAL A 73 -3.84 -5.38 1.59
CA VAL A 73 -4.59 -4.19 1.17
C VAL A 73 -5.25 -3.50 2.36
N TYR A 74 -6.02 -4.22 3.20
CA TYR A 74 -6.65 -3.57 4.36
C TYR A 74 -5.63 -3.11 5.42
N ARG A 75 -4.38 -3.58 5.35
CA ARG A 75 -3.28 -3.11 6.21
C ARG A 75 -2.52 -1.92 5.60
N GLY A 76 -2.22 -1.95 4.31
CA GLY A 76 -1.35 -0.97 3.64
C GLY A 76 -2.10 0.21 3.03
N MET A 77 -3.24 -0.02 2.38
CA MET A 77 -3.98 1.05 1.69
C MET A 77 -4.45 2.17 2.63
N PRO A 78 -4.96 1.92 3.86
CA PRO A 78 -5.32 2.98 4.79
C PRO A 78 -4.15 3.90 5.17
N LEU A 79 -2.94 3.35 5.28
CA LEU A 79 -1.75 4.15 5.55
C LEU A 79 -1.42 5.08 4.38
N ILE A 80 -1.50 4.58 3.14
CA ILE A 80 -1.30 5.40 1.93
C ILE A 80 -2.38 6.49 1.85
N ALA A 81 -3.63 6.15 2.17
CA ALA A 81 -4.73 7.10 2.22
C ALA A 81 -4.49 8.20 3.29
N ARG A 82 -3.96 7.82 4.45
CA ARG A 82 -3.59 8.81 5.48
C ARG A 82 -2.47 9.73 5.01
N VAL A 83 -1.45 9.21 4.35
CA VAL A 83 -0.38 10.02 3.74
C VAL A 83 -0.97 11.00 2.72
N ALA A 84 -1.87 10.54 1.86
CA ALA A 84 -2.54 11.39 0.86
C ALA A 84 -3.40 12.47 1.53
N GLU A 85 -4.16 12.11 2.57
CA GLU A 85 -5.02 13.04 3.32
C GLU A 85 -4.22 14.18 3.96
N VAL A 86 -3.18 13.86 4.74
CA VAL A 86 -2.41 14.88 5.49
C VAL A 86 -1.54 15.76 4.59
N SER A 87 -1.20 15.27 3.41
CA SER A 87 -0.36 16.00 2.44
C SER A 87 -1.17 16.79 1.41
N GLY A 88 -2.46 16.49 1.25
CA GLY A 88 -3.26 16.98 0.14
C GLY A 88 -2.93 16.34 -1.21
N MET A 89 -2.21 15.22 -1.23
CA MET A 89 -1.91 14.46 -2.43
C MET A 89 -3.17 13.82 -3.01
N GLU A 90 -3.40 13.98 -4.31
CA GLU A 90 -4.53 13.30 -4.96
C GLU A 90 -4.30 11.78 -4.98
N MET A 91 -5.28 11.03 -4.44
CA MET A 91 -5.26 9.57 -4.45
C MET A 91 -6.46 9.02 -5.20
N ARG A 92 -6.22 7.98 -6.00
CA ARG A 92 -7.26 7.21 -6.67
C ARG A 92 -7.06 5.71 -6.44
N VAL A 93 -8.16 5.01 -6.19
CA VAL A 93 -8.18 3.57 -5.94
C VAL A 93 -8.83 2.84 -7.10
N PHE A 94 -8.20 1.79 -7.55
CA PHE A 94 -8.69 0.90 -8.60
C PHE A 94 -8.77 -0.53 -8.07
N PRO A 95 -9.96 -1.17 -8.08
CA PRO A 95 -10.07 -2.61 -7.85
C PRO A 95 -9.22 -3.37 -8.88
N ARG A 96 -8.22 -4.14 -8.40
CA ARG A 96 -7.24 -4.80 -9.27
C ARG A 96 -7.90 -5.77 -10.26
N ASP A 97 -8.90 -6.53 -9.81
CA ASP A 97 -9.51 -7.59 -10.61
C ASP A 97 -10.36 -7.03 -11.78
N ALA A 98 -10.84 -5.78 -11.63
CA ALA A 98 -11.53 -5.04 -12.69
C ALA A 98 -10.58 -4.26 -13.62
N HIS A 99 -9.30 -4.11 -13.24
CA HIS A 99 -8.32 -3.25 -13.92
C HIS A 99 -6.98 -3.98 -14.13
N LEU A 100 -7.02 -5.18 -14.70
CA LEU A 100 -5.83 -6.01 -14.95
C LEU A 100 -4.87 -5.35 -15.93
N ASP A 101 -5.36 -4.52 -16.84
CA ASP A 101 -4.55 -3.72 -17.77
C ASP A 101 -3.61 -2.76 -17.03
N ILE A 102 -4.07 -2.14 -15.95
CA ILE A 102 -3.23 -1.30 -15.09
C ILE A 102 -2.26 -2.19 -14.27
N ALA A 103 -2.76 -3.29 -13.69
CA ALA A 103 -1.93 -4.18 -12.88
C ALA A 103 -0.77 -4.79 -13.66
N ASP A 104 -0.95 -5.05 -14.96
CA ASP A 104 0.08 -5.60 -15.86
C ASP A 104 1.23 -4.64 -16.17
N GLU A 105 1.07 -3.35 -15.87
CA GLU A 105 2.17 -2.39 -15.96
C GLU A 105 3.10 -2.38 -14.74
N PHE A 106 2.63 -2.86 -13.58
CA PHE A 106 3.31 -2.75 -12.29
C PHE A 106 3.46 -4.11 -11.60
N LEU A 107 3.93 -5.11 -12.33
CA LEU A 107 4.10 -6.46 -11.81
C LEU A 107 5.21 -6.54 -10.76
N ASN A 108 4.92 -7.19 -9.65
CA ASN A 108 5.93 -7.57 -8.67
C ASN A 108 6.88 -8.59 -9.31
N ARG A 109 8.18 -8.27 -9.33
CA ARG A 109 9.24 -9.07 -9.98
C ARG A 109 8.97 -9.37 -11.46
N GLY A 110 8.14 -8.57 -12.14
CA GLY A 110 7.78 -8.78 -13.54
C GLY A 110 6.80 -9.93 -13.80
N GLU A 111 6.21 -10.52 -12.76
CA GLU A 111 5.39 -11.73 -12.86
C GLU A 111 4.05 -11.63 -12.12
N PHE A 112 4.04 -11.07 -10.91
CA PHE A 112 2.87 -11.15 -10.03
C PHE A 112 2.10 -9.83 -9.95
N ARG A 113 0.78 -9.88 -10.10
CA ARG A 113 -0.14 -8.76 -9.86
C ARG A 113 -0.39 -8.59 -8.35
N SER A 114 0.68 -8.37 -7.58
CA SER A 114 0.59 -8.20 -6.13
C SER A 114 -0.17 -6.94 -5.74
N ILE A 115 -0.86 -6.98 -4.60
CA ILE A 115 -1.62 -5.85 -4.04
C ILE A 115 -1.40 -5.72 -2.52
N PRO A 116 -1.48 -4.50 -1.97
CA PRO A 116 -1.66 -3.23 -2.67
C PRO A 116 -0.45 -2.86 -3.53
N THR A 117 -0.72 -2.22 -4.66
CA THR A 117 0.32 -1.56 -5.45
C THR A 117 0.01 -0.06 -5.50
N ALA A 118 0.91 0.75 -4.94
CA ALA A 118 0.81 2.20 -4.95
C ALA A 118 1.75 2.77 -6.02
N VAL A 119 1.19 3.41 -7.03
CA VAL A 119 1.93 3.97 -8.17
C VAL A 119 1.89 5.48 -8.10
N PHE A 120 3.04 6.11 -8.12
CA PHE A 120 3.19 7.56 -8.02
C PHE A 120 3.47 8.18 -9.38
N PHE A 121 2.81 9.31 -9.65
CA PHE A 121 2.95 10.09 -10.86
C PHE A 121 3.23 11.56 -10.50
N ASN A 122 3.89 12.28 -11.40
CA ASN A 122 4.03 13.74 -11.29
C ASN A 122 2.79 14.47 -11.84
N ALA A 123 2.84 15.82 -11.89
CA ALA A 123 1.77 16.65 -12.41
C ALA A 123 1.39 16.31 -13.86
N ASP A 124 2.39 15.97 -14.69
CA ASP A 124 2.26 15.66 -16.11
C ASP A 124 1.86 14.19 -16.39
N GLN A 125 1.49 13.44 -15.36
CA GLN A 125 1.15 12.01 -15.43
C GLN A 125 2.35 11.11 -15.79
N GLU A 126 3.58 11.57 -15.60
CA GLU A 126 4.76 10.75 -15.78
C GLU A 126 4.99 9.88 -14.53
N TYR A 127 5.36 8.64 -14.76
CA TYR A 127 5.64 7.66 -13.72
C TYR A 127 6.88 8.05 -12.91
N LEU A 128 6.73 8.11 -11.58
CA LEU A 128 7.82 8.37 -10.64
C LEU A 128 8.39 7.08 -10.04
N GLY A 129 7.51 6.18 -9.66
CA GLY A 129 7.87 4.94 -9.00
C GLY A 129 6.63 4.23 -8.45
N HIS A 130 6.83 3.03 -7.89
CA HIS A 130 5.75 2.32 -7.22
C HIS A 130 6.27 1.58 -5.98
N TRP A 131 5.34 1.32 -5.06
CA TRP A 131 5.53 0.50 -3.88
C TRP A 131 4.52 -0.64 -3.92
N ILE A 132 4.96 -1.86 -3.58
CA ILE A 132 4.15 -3.07 -3.74
C ILE A 132 4.07 -3.86 -2.44
N GLU A 133 2.85 -4.29 -2.12
CA GLU A 133 2.50 -5.33 -1.15
C GLU A 133 2.79 -4.94 0.31
N ARG A 134 4.05 -4.94 0.71
CA ARG A 134 4.47 -4.64 2.09
C ARG A 134 5.93 -4.20 2.12
N PRO A 135 6.38 -3.52 3.20
CA PRO A 135 7.75 -3.06 3.30
C PRO A 135 8.75 -4.24 3.45
N ALA A 136 10.01 -3.97 3.15
CA ALA A 136 11.08 -4.97 3.23
C ALA A 136 11.19 -5.61 4.63
N LEU A 137 11.00 -4.82 5.68
CA LEU A 137 10.97 -5.31 7.07
C LEU A 137 9.87 -6.37 7.27
N ALA A 138 8.67 -6.15 6.73
CA ALA A 138 7.56 -7.10 6.86
C ALA A 138 7.83 -8.41 6.13
N HIS A 139 8.48 -8.38 4.97
CA HIS A 139 8.90 -9.60 4.26
C HIS A 139 9.89 -10.41 5.10
N LYS A 140 10.91 -9.76 5.67
CA LYS A 140 11.91 -10.40 6.52
C LYS A 140 11.27 -11.02 7.78
N GLU A 141 10.54 -10.21 8.54
CA GLU A 141 9.97 -10.65 9.82
C GLU A 141 8.86 -11.70 9.65
N THR A 142 8.07 -11.64 8.55
CA THR A 142 7.11 -12.71 8.27
C THR A 142 7.79 -14.05 8.05
N ALA A 143 8.93 -14.07 7.36
CA ALA A 143 9.71 -15.30 7.19
C ALA A 143 10.23 -15.83 8.53
N GLU A 144 10.75 -14.95 9.38
CA GLU A 144 11.23 -15.29 10.74
C GLU A 144 10.09 -15.81 11.63
N ILE A 145 8.92 -15.15 11.61
CA ILE A 145 7.72 -15.59 12.34
C ILE A 145 7.28 -16.98 11.87
N ASN A 146 7.24 -17.23 10.57
CA ASN A 146 6.86 -18.54 10.03
C ASN A 146 7.82 -19.63 10.48
N GLN A 147 9.14 -19.40 10.41
CA GLN A 147 10.14 -20.36 10.87
C GLN A 147 10.04 -20.63 12.39
N ALA A 148 9.78 -19.60 13.19
CA ALA A 148 9.60 -19.74 14.63
C ALA A 148 8.35 -20.59 14.94
N ILE A 149 7.23 -20.30 14.28
CA ILE A 149 5.99 -21.07 14.44
C ILE A 149 6.16 -22.53 14.03
N GLU A 150 6.81 -22.81 12.92
CA GLU A 150 7.08 -24.18 12.47
C GLU A 150 7.87 -24.97 13.51
N ARG A 151 8.86 -24.36 14.16
CA ARG A 151 9.65 -25.01 15.21
C ARG A 151 8.90 -25.19 16.54
N GLU A 152 8.20 -24.14 16.97
CA GLU A 152 7.61 -24.08 18.31
C GLU A 152 6.26 -24.80 18.39
N MET A 153 5.55 -24.89 17.27
CA MET A 153 4.18 -25.37 17.20
C MET A 153 4.03 -26.62 16.32
N ALA A 154 5.12 -27.36 16.09
CA ALA A 154 5.08 -28.59 15.35
C ALA A 154 4.10 -29.60 16.00
N GLY A 155 3.15 -30.12 15.21
CA GLY A 155 2.14 -31.09 15.68
C GLY A 155 0.94 -30.49 16.43
N GLN A 156 0.86 -29.16 16.55
CA GLN A 156 -0.33 -28.49 17.08
C GLN A 156 -1.46 -28.43 16.05
N ASP A 157 -2.68 -28.18 16.54
CA ASP A 157 -3.85 -27.98 15.68
C ASP A 157 -3.65 -26.79 14.73
N GLU A 158 -4.09 -26.94 13.46
CA GLU A 158 -3.92 -25.90 12.44
C GLU A 158 -4.57 -24.56 12.80
N GLN A 159 -5.69 -24.59 13.52
CA GLN A 159 -6.38 -23.36 13.92
C GLN A 159 -5.53 -22.61 14.96
N VAL A 160 -4.97 -23.32 15.94
CA VAL A 160 -4.07 -22.76 16.95
C VAL A 160 -2.83 -22.14 16.29
N VAL A 161 -2.24 -22.84 15.33
CA VAL A 161 -1.09 -22.34 14.54
C VAL A 161 -1.44 -21.08 13.77
N ARG A 162 -2.60 -21.04 13.11
CA ARG A 162 -3.08 -19.86 12.36
C ARG A 162 -3.33 -18.66 13.29
N GLU A 163 -3.91 -18.89 14.45
CA GLU A 163 -4.17 -17.83 15.44
C GLU A 163 -2.87 -17.25 15.97
N ALA A 164 -1.92 -18.10 16.36
CA ALA A 164 -0.60 -17.67 16.83
C ALA A 164 0.17 -16.87 15.75
N ARG A 165 0.10 -17.31 14.49
CA ARG A 165 0.71 -16.57 13.37
C ARG A 165 0.07 -15.19 13.21
N ARG A 166 -1.26 -15.12 13.22
CA ARG A 166 -2.00 -13.87 13.10
C ARG A 166 -1.67 -12.90 14.23
N GLU A 167 -1.58 -13.41 15.45
CA GLU A 167 -1.22 -12.60 16.62
C GLU A 167 0.19 -12.02 16.50
N ARG A 168 1.19 -12.85 16.16
CA ARG A 168 2.58 -12.40 15.98
C ARG A 168 2.72 -11.37 14.85
N VAL A 169 2.04 -11.59 13.73
CA VAL A 169 2.00 -10.63 12.61
C VAL A 169 1.35 -9.32 13.04
N ASN A 170 0.21 -9.38 13.73
CA ASN A 170 -0.48 -8.17 14.17
C ASN A 170 0.35 -7.36 15.20
N ALA A 171 1.11 -8.02 16.05
CA ALA A 171 2.00 -7.34 17.00
C ALA A 171 3.12 -6.53 16.30
N ARG A 172 3.53 -6.91 15.08
CA ARG A 172 4.56 -6.21 14.30
C ARG A 172 4.01 -5.10 13.39
N PHE A 173 2.70 -5.08 13.22
CA PHE A 173 2.06 -4.24 12.24
C PHE A 173 2.36 -2.71 12.38
N PRO A 174 2.38 -2.11 13.58
CA PRO A 174 2.74 -0.69 13.71
C PRO A 174 4.16 -0.37 13.23
N ASP A 175 5.11 -1.27 13.46
CA ASP A 175 6.50 -1.07 12.99
C ASP A 175 6.60 -1.22 11.47
N TRP A 176 5.83 -2.13 10.87
CA TRP A 176 5.75 -2.27 9.42
C TRP A 176 5.12 -1.04 8.76
N GLN A 177 4.12 -0.42 9.41
CA GLN A 177 3.57 0.84 8.90
C GLN A 177 4.61 1.96 8.92
N LYS A 178 5.42 2.09 9.98
CA LYS A 178 6.52 3.07 10.03
C LYS A 178 7.55 2.80 8.93
N ASP A 179 7.87 1.54 8.70
CA ASP A 179 8.81 1.17 7.63
C ASP A 179 8.24 1.48 6.24
N THR A 180 6.93 1.27 6.03
CA THR A 180 6.26 1.70 4.79
C THR A 180 6.38 3.22 4.59
N VAL A 181 6.12 4.02 5.62
CA VAL A 181 6.29 5.50 5.54
C VAL A 181 7.72 5.85 5.16
N ARG A 182 8.72 5.20 5.77
CA ARG A 182 10.15 5.39 5.44
C ARG A 182 10.43 5.07 3.96
N GLU A 183 9.97 3.91 3.47
CA GLU A 183 10.19 3.50 2.08
C GLU A 183 9.51 4.46 1.08
N LEU A 184 8.30 4.94 1.40
CA LEU A 184 7.61 5.94 0.57
C LEU A 184 8.36 7.29 0.57
N ARG A 185 8.93 7.72 1.70
CA ARG A 185 9.77 8.93 1.78
C ARG A 185 11.04 8.77 0.96
N GLU A 186 11.71 7.63 1.05
CA GLU A 186 12.93 7.33 0.28
C GLU A 186 12.63 7.35 -1.23
N LEU A 187 11.55 6.66 -1.66
CA LEU A 187 11.12 6.63 -3.04
C LEU A 187 10.85 8.04 -3.60
N LEU A 188 10.01 8.81 -2.92
CA LEU A 188 9.60 10.12 -3.40
C LEU A 188 10.70 11.18 -3.21
N GLY A 189 11.52 11.07 -2.16
CA GLY A 189 12.67 11.91 -1.94
C GLY A 189 13.68 11.80 -3.08
N GLU A 190 14.00 10.57 -3.49
CA GLU A 190 14.89 10.33 -4.64
C GLU A 190 14.33 10.89 -5.94
N LYS A 191 13.04 10.60 -6.22
CA LYS A 191 12.41 10.95 -7.52
C LYS A 191 12.09 12.44 -7.67
N LEU A 192 11.79 13.12 -6.57
CA LEU A 192 11.37 14.52 -6.57
C LEU A 192 12.49 15.49 -6.09
N GLY A 193 13.59 14.99 -5.57
CA GLY A 193 14.68 15.80 -5.03
C GLY A 193 14.25 16.65 -3.83
N ILE A 194 13.58 16.03 -2.84
CA ILE A 194 13.05 16.67 -1.62
C ILE A 194 13.56 16.02 -0.34
#